data_dbf8f81782f00fe9f7608734e427ef94
#
_entry.id   dbf8f81782f00fe9f7608734e427ef94
#
_cell.length_a   1.000
_cell.length_b   1.000
_cell.length_c   1.000
_cell.angle_alpha   90.00
_cell.angle_beta   90.00
_cell.angle_gamma   90.00
#
_symmetry.space_group_name_H-M   'P 1'
#
loop_
_entity.id
_entity.type
_entity.pdbx_description
1 polymer ?
#
loop_
_entity_poly.entity_id
_entity_poly.type
_entity_poly.pdbx_seq_one_letter_code
_entity_poly.pdbx_strand_id
1 'polypeptide(L)'
;ILASTNNYNMNTNKPSFSNESSLRGKDENIKKSAKIINQAKQFVIIAGGGIKYSAKYREVIKLAELLNVPIVTAAGHGDAIPFNHKLNAGQMGPRGNPVASKLVKEADVILAIGTRIGFNSTFYSYDNINKKAKIMQIEIEKKMLGKYFPIVVGINADAATATKQIHNELKKQKIK
;
A
#
# COMPACT_ATOMS: atom_id res chain seq x y z
N ILE A 1 13.06 11.64 39.95
CA ILE A 1 12.83 11.76 38.50
C ILE A 1 11.95 12.96 38.24
N LEU A 2 12.51 13.86 37.53
CA LEU A 2 12.17 15.24 37.30
C LEU A 2 10.91 15.40 36.45
N ALA A 3 9.82 15.83 37.04
CA ALA A 3 8.76 16.49 36.30
C ALA A 3 9.14 17.98 36.16
N SER A 4 9.79 18.32 35.06
CA SER A 4 9.87 19.72 34.67
C SER A 4 8.56 20.09 33.99
N THR A 5 7.71 20.86 34.65
CA THR A 5 6.55 21.51 34.05
C THR A 5 7.05 22.67 33.20
N ASN A 6 7.39 22.39 31.96
CA ASN A 6 7.52 23.44 30.99
C ASN A 6 6.14 23.79 30.45
N ASN A 7 5.70 25.02 30.69
CA ASN A 7 4.53 25.58 30.03
C ASN A 7 4.84 25.75 28.55
N TYR A 8 4.60 24.69 27.76
CA TYR A 8 4.56 24.82 26.31
C TYR A 8 3.24 25.50 25.93
N ASN A 9 3.32 26.72 25.44
CA ASN A 9 2.23 27.28 24.63
C ASN A 9 2.09 26.40 23.38
N MET A 10 1.25 25.39 23.47
CA MET A 10 0.86 24.64 22.28
C MET A 10 0.12 25.61 21.37
N ASN A 11 0.77 25.99 20.30
CA ASN A 11 0.12 26.72 19.23
C ASN A 11 -0.98 25.81 18.65
N THR A 12 -2.23 26.02 19.11
CA THR A 12 -3.41 25.22 18.75
C THR A 12 -3.91 25.53 17.35
N ASN A 13 -3.13 26.19 16.50
CA ASN A 13 -3.41 26.25 15.08
C ASN A 13 -3.35 24.80 14.56
N LYS A 14 -4.50 24.11 14.66
CA LYS A 14 -4.70 22.87 13.91
C LYS A 14 -4.37 23.22 12.47
N PRO A 15 -3.41 22.51 11.84
CA PRO A 15 -3.25 22.67 10.42
C PRO A 15 -4.63 22.44 9.81
N SER A 16 -5.18 23.45 9.16
CA SER A 16 -6.36 23.26 8.34
C SER A 16 -5.92 22.33 7.22
N PHE A 17 -6.25 21.05 7.38
CA PHE A 17 -6.23 20.17 6.23
C PHE A 17 -7.32 20.74 5.31
N SER A 18 -6.89 21.55 4.35
CA SER A 18 -7.73 21.93 3.24
C SER A 18 -8.39 20.63 2.75
N ASN A 19 -9.68 20.69 2.43
CA ASN A 19 -10.36 19.66 1.65
C ASN A 19 -9.73 19.66 0.25
N GLU A 20 -8.43 19.35 0.16
CA GLU A 20 -7.77 19.09 -1.10
C GLU A 20 -8.55 17.93 -1.73
N SER A 21 -9.14 18.23 -2.87
CA SER A 21 -9.64 17.21 -3.80
C SER A 21 -8.66 16.08 -3.78
N SER A 22 -9.06 14.91 -3.27
CA SER A 22 -8.18 13.77 -3.00
C SER A 22 -7.28 13.57 -4.21
N LEU A 23 -5.97 13.69 -4.03
CA LEU A 23 -4.98 13.64 -5.10
C LEU A 23 -5.18 12.36 -5.92
N ARG A 24 -5.55 12.51 -7.19
CA ARG A 24 -5.86 11.40 -8.09
C ARG A 24 -4.61 10.92 -8.82
N GLY A 25 -4.51 9.62 -9.03
CA GLY A 25 -3.50 9.04 -9.90
C GLY A 25 -3.71 9.45 -11.36
N LYS A 26 -2.61 9.66 -12.09
CA LYS A 26 -2.66 9.93 -13.54
C LYS A 26 -3.23 8.71 -14.27
N ASP A 27 -4.16 8.94 -15.19
CA ASP A 27 -4.87 7.87 -15.91
C ASP A 27 -3.93 6.92 -16.66
N GLU A 28 -2.82 7.41 -17.21
CA GLU A 28 -1.79 6.58 -17.83
C GLU A 28 -1.22 5.55 -16.86
N ASN A 29 -0.85 5.97 -15.63
CA ASN A 29 -0.30 5.08 -14.62
C ASN A 29 -1.35 4.08 -14.10
N ILE A 30 -2.61 4.50 -14.01
CA ILE A 30 -3.73 3.62 -13.63
C ILE A 30 -3.93 2.52 -14.68
N LYS A 31 -4.00 2.89 -15.98
CA LYS A 31 -4.13 1.93 -17.08
C LYS A 31 -2.94 0.97 -17.17
N LYS A 32 -1.71 1.51 -17.02
CA LYS A 32 -0.49 0.69 -16.98
C LYS A 32 -0.51 -0.30 -15.81
N SER A 33 -0.95 0.12 -14.64
CA SER A 33 -1.09 -0.76 -13.47
C SER A 33 -2.10 -1.88 -13.73
N ALA A 34 -3.28 -1.56 -14.24
CA ALA A 34 -4.30 -2.55 -14.57
C ALA A 34 -3.78 -3.60 -15.59
N LYS A 35 -3.05 -3.16 -16.62
CA LYS A 35 -2.42 -4.07 -17.58
C LYS A 35 -1.41 -5.01 -16.94
N ILE A 36 -0.57 -4.52 -16.03
CA ILE A 36 0.42 -5.33 -15.31
C ILE A 36 -0.28 -6.34 -14.39
N ILE A 37 -1.33 -5.91 -13.68
CA ILE A 37 -2.13 -6.78 -12.80
C ILE A 37 -2.75 -7.94 -13.60
N ASN A 38 -3.35 -7.65 -14.77
CA ASN A 38 -3.98 -8.68 -15.63
C ASN A 38 -2.98 -9.72 -16.17
N GLN A 39 -1.68 -9.44 -16.15
CA GLN A 39 -0.62 -10.35 -16.59
C GLN A 39 0.08 -11.09 -15.45
N ALA A 40 -0.28 -10.77 -14.20
CA ALA A 40 0.35 -11.37 -13.03
C ALA A 40 -0.04 -12.85 -12.88
N LYS A 41 0.93 -13.65 -12.43
CA LYS A 41 0.72 -15.06 -12.06
C LYS A 41 0.55 -15.19 -10.54
N GLN A 42 1.31 -14.40 -9.79
CA GLN A 42 1.31 -14.38 -8.32
C GLN A 42 1.27 -12.91 -7.86
N PHE A 43 0.08 -12.35 -7.81
CA PHE A 43 -0.15 -10.97 -7.41
C PHE A 43 -0.42 -10.85 -5.91
N VAL A 44 0.22 -9.88 -5.27
CA VAL A 44 -0.02 -9.55 -3.86
C VAL A 44 -0.23 -8.04 -3.67
N ILE A 45 -1.14 -7.68 -2.77
CA ILE A 45 -1.33 -6.31 -2.32
C ILE A 45 -0.63 -6.14 -0.98
N ILE A 46 0.21 -5.10 -0.84
CA ILE A 46 0.78 -4.69 0.45
C ILE A 46 0.06 -3.41 0.90
N ALA A 47 -0.72 -3.50 1.96
CA ALA A 47 -1.44 -2.38 2.56
C ALA A 47 -0.64 -1.77 3.72
N GLY A 48 -0.36 -0.47 3.67
CA GLY A 48 0.40 0.23 4.70
C GLY A 48 -0.39 1.33 5.42
N GLY A 49 0.34 2.17 6.17
CA GLY A 49 -0.23 3.23 7.00
C GLY A 49 -1.06 4.26 6.23
N GLY A 50 -0.76 4.51 4.96
CA GLY A 50 -1.55 5.42 4.13
C GLY A 50 -3.02 5.00 3.99
N ILE A 51 -3.32 3.71 4.01
CA ILE A 51 -4.70 3.20 4.03
C ILE A 51 -5.39 3.50 5.35
N LYS A 52 -4.68 3.33 6.46
CA LYS A 52 -5.20 3.63 7.81
C LYS A 52 -5.55 5.11 7.95
N TYR A 53 -4.65 5.99 7.53
CA TYR A 53 -4.88 7.44 7.60
C TYR A 53 -5.99 7.93 6.65
N SER A 54 -6.16 7.30 5.50
CA SER A 54 -7.27 7.61 4.60
C SER A 54 -8.63 7.12 5.11
N ALA A 55 -8.65 6.28 6.17
CA ALA A 55 -9.84 5.62 6.73
C ALA A 55 -10.73 4.89 5.69
N LYS A 56 -10.16 4.52 4.55
CA LYS A 56 -10.90 3.97 3.40
C LYS A 56 -10.37 2.59 2.97
N TYR A 57 -10.02 1.74 3.93
CA TYR A 57 -9.54 0.37 3.68
C TYR A 57 -10.48 -0.46 2.80
N ARG A 58 -11.77 -0.12 2.77
CA ARG A 58 -12.77 -0.82 1.94
C ARG A 58 -12.43 -0.83 0.45
N GLU A 59 -11.74 0.19 -0.06
CA GLU A 59 -11.35 0.22 -1.48
C GLU A 59 -10.24 -0.82 -1.78
N VAL A 60 -9.35 -1.08 -0.82
CA VAL A 60 -8.35 -2.15 -0.93
C VAL A 60 -9.02 -3.52 -0.91
N ILE A 61 -9.99 -3.72 0.00
CA ILE A 61 -10.77 -4.95 0.08
C ILE A 61 -11.51 -5.22 -1.23
N LYS A 62 -12.23 -4.24 -1.77
CA LYS A 62 -12.94 -4.38 -3.05
C LYS A 62 -12.01 -4.77 -4.20
N LEU A 63 -10.81 -4.19 -4.24
CA LEU A 63 -9.82 -4.55 -5.26
C LEU A 63 -9.34 -5.99 -5.08
N ALA A 64 -9.02 -6.39 -3.85
CA ALA A 64 -8.56 -7.74 -3.54
C ALA A 64 -9.65 -8.80 -3.81
N GLU A 65 -10.90 -8.51 -3.47
CA GLU A 65 -12.04 -9.38 -3.73
C GLU A 65 -12.32 -9.53 -5.23
N LEU A 66 -12.23 -8.43 -5.99
CA LEU A 66 -12.39 -8.46 -7.45
C LEU A 66 -11.39 -9.40 -8.12
N LEU A 67 -10.16 -9.45 -7.60
CA LEU A 67 -9.05 -10.22 -8.14
C LEU A 67 -8.86 -11.57 -7.44
N ASN A 68 -9.56 -11.80 -6.32
CA ASN A 68 -9.38 -12.94 -5.42
C ASN A 68 -7.91 -13.13 -4.99
N VAL A 69 -7.26 -12.06 -4.51
CA VAL A 69 -5.83 -12.05 -4.17
C VAL A 69 -5.59 -11.71 -2.70
N PRO A 70 -4.48 -12.18 -2.12
CA PRO A 70 -4.16 -11.90 -0.73
C PRO A 70 -3.79 -10.43 -0.50
N ILE A 71 -4.16 -9.93 0.67
CA ILE A 71 -3.71 -8.65 1.21
C ILE A 71 -2.72 -8.96 2.34
N VAL A 72 -1.52 -8.43 2.22
CA VAL A 72 -0.51 -8.45 3.26
C VAL A 72 -0.43 -7.05 3.85
N THR A 73 -0.31 -6.92 5.17
CA THR A 73 -0.10 -5.62 5.80
C THR A 73 1.38 -5.34 6.01
N ALA A 74 1.79 -4.09 5.83
CA ALA A 74 3.16 -3.67 6.11
C ALA A 74 3.46 -3.75 7.61
N ALA A 75 4.73 -3.97 7.99
CA ALA A 75 5.13 -4.03 9.38
C ALA A 75 4.76 -2.76 10.15
N GLY A 76 4.14 -2.91 11.32
CA GLY A 76 3.60 -1.82 12.14
C GLY A 76 2.20 -1.33 11.73
N HIS A 77 1.61 -1.93 10.70
CA HIS A 77 0.29 -1.55 10.18
C HIS A 77 -0.66 -2.74 10.04
N GLY A 78 -0.59 -3.70 10.96
CA GLY A 78 -1.46 -4.88 10.97
C GLY A 78 -2.95 -4.56 11.00
N ASP A 79 -3.30 -3.37 11.46
CA ASP A 79 -4.66 -2.82 11.55
C ASP A 79 -5.10 -2.03 10.29
N ALA A 80 -4.29 -2.00 9.23
CA ALA A 80 -4.66 -1.34 7.96
C ALA A 80 -5.85 -2.03 7.27
N ILE A 81 -6.06 -3.31 7.53
CA ILE A 81 -7.18 -4.13 7.02
C ILE A 81 -7.80 -4.89 8.19
N PRO A 82 -9.13 -5.09 8.25
CA PRO A 82 -9.77 -5.87 9.28
C PRO A 82 -9.14 -7.25 9.42
N PHE A 83 -8.82 -7.62 10.67
CA PHE A 83 -8.12 -8.86 10.99
C PHE A 83 -8.85 -10.11 10.50
N ASN A 84 -10.17 -10.13 10.59
CA ASN A 84 -11.02 -11.28 10.23
C ASN A 84 -11.39 -11.34 8.74
N HIS A 85 -10.82 -10.48 7.89
CA HIS A 85 -11.14 -10.55 6.47
C HIS A 85 -10.46 -11.76 5.81
N LYS A 86 -11.21 -12.53 5.04
CA LYS A 86 -10.77 -13.81 4.43
C LYS A 86 -9.51 -13.71 3.55
N LEU A 87 -9.26 -12.55 2.95
CA LEU A 87 -8.07 -12.31 2.11
C LEU A 87 -6.92 -11.63 2.89
N ASN A 88 -7.07 -11.36 4.19
CA ASN A 88 -6.01 -10.83 5.01
C ASN A 88 -5.00 -11.94 5.36
N ALA A 89 -3.84 -11.92 4.74
CA ALA A 89 -2.77 -12.89 4.98
C ALA A 89 -1.87 -12.53 6.18
N GLY A 90 -2.17 -11.42 6.86
CA GLY A 90 -1.39 -10.95 8.01
C GLY A 90 -0.28 -9.98 7.67
N GLN A 91 0.51 -9.62 8.67
CA GLN A 91 1.58 -8.66 8.57
C GLN A 91 2.87 -9.32 8.05
N MET A 92 3.53 -8.67 7.09
CA MET A 92 4.87 -9.08 6.63
C MET A 92 5.99 -8.55 7.53
N GLY A 93 7.18 -9.04 7.29
CA GLY A 93 8.40 -8.58 7.94
C GLY A 93 8.91 -9.56 9.00
N PRO A 94 10.08 -9.28 9.60
CA PRO A 94 10.80 -10.22 10.48
C PRO A 94 10.04 -10.64 11.74
N ARG A 95 9.12 -9.80 12.20
CA ARG A 95 8.23 -10.07 13.36
C ARG A 95 6.80 -10.32 12.93
N GLY A 96 6.59 -10.54 11.64
CA GLY A 96 5.28 -10.75 11.05
C GLY A 96 4.92 -12.22 10.88
N ASN A 97 3.90 -12.45 10.06
CA ASN A 97 3.44 -13.78 9.71
C ASN A 97 4.33 -14.39 8.61
N PRO A 98 4.89 -15.60 8.79
CA PRO A 98 5.68 -16.27 7.77
C PRO A 98 4.95 -16.46 6.43
N VAL A 99 3.63 -16.71 6.47
CA VAL A 99 2.81 -16.85 5.25
C VAL A 99 2.76 -15.53 4.48
N ALA A 100 2.53 -14.40 5.18
CA ALA A 100 2.53 -13.08 4.55
C ALA A 100 3.89 -12.76 3.91
N SER A 101 4.98 -13.05 4.61
CA SER A 101 6.34 -12.84 4.10
C SER A 101 6.64 -13.73 2.89
N LYS A 102 6.20 -14.99 2.91
CA LYS A 102 6.33 -15.93 1.78
C LYS A 102 5.57 -15.44 0.56
N LEU A 103 4.32 -14.99 0.71
CA LEU A 103 3.52 -14.45 -0.39
C LEU A 103 4.22 -13.29 -1.09
N VAL A 104 4.81 -12.36 -0.33
CA VAL A 104 5.58 -11.23 -0.89
C VAL A 104 6.85 -11.70 -1.59
N LYS A 105 7.53 -12.71 -1.03
CA LYS A 105 8.75 -13.27 -1.61
C LYS A 105 8.52 -14.04 -2.91
N GLU A 106 7.35 -14.63 -3.08
CA GLU A 106 6.99 -15.42 -4.27
C GLU A 106 6.25 -14.61 -5.35
N ALA A 107 5.72 -13.44 -5.00
CA ALA A 107 4.96 -12.60 -5.93
C ALA A 107 5.80 -12.16 -7.15
N ASP A 108 5.22 -12.25 -8.33
CA ASP A 108 5.78 -11.68 -9.57
C ASP A 108 5.31 -10.23 -9.79
N VAL A 109 4.17 -9.84 -9.18
CA VAL A 109 3.65 -8.48 -9.18
C VAL A 109 3.23 -8.09 -7.77
N ILE A 110 3.66 -6.90 -7.34
CA ILE A 110 3.35 -6.32 -6.03
C ILE A 110 2.70 -4.96 -6.23
N LEU A 111 1.53 -4.73 -5.61
CA LEU A 111 0.93 -3.41 -5.49
C LEU A 111 1.08 -2.92 -4.04
N ALA A 112 1.99 -1.99 -3.82
CA ALA A 112 2.24 -1.37 -2.53
C ALA A 112 1.34 -0.12 -2.38
N ILE A 113 0.39 -0.15 -1.45
CA ILE A 113 -0.62 0.89 -1.26
C ILE A 113 -0.38 1.62 0.06
N GLY A 114 -0.01 2.90 -0.02
CA GLY A 114 0.24 3.73 1.17
C GLY A 114 1.34 3.18 2.07
N THR A 115 2.36 2.57 1.47
CA THR A 115 3.54 2.05 2.15
C THR A 115 4.81 2.36 1.38
N ARG A 116 5.85 2.69 2.12
CA ARG A 116 7.19 2.95 1.57
C ARG A 116 8.01 1.68 1.36
N ILE A 117 7.48 0.51 1.72
CA ILE A 117 8.20 -0.76 1.74
C ILE A 117 9.53 -0.61 2.50
N GLY A 118 9.45 0.01 3.69
CA GLY A 118 10.62 0.46 4.45
C GLY A 118 11.29 -0.64 5.28
N PHE A 119 12.24 -0.23 6.11
CA PHE A 119 13.09 -1.09 6.93
C PHE A 119 12.33 -2.14 7.74
N ASN A 120 11.31 -1.75 8.47
CA ASN A 120 10.56 -2.67 9.34
C ASN A 120 9.87 -3.82 8.59
N SER A 121 9.60 -3.63 7.30
CA SER A 121 8.97 -4.66 6.45
C SER A 121 10.00 -5.53 5.72
N THR A 122 11.15 -4.99 5.34
CA THR A 122 12.06 -5.65 4.39
C THR A 122 13.52 -5.64 4.80
N PHE A 123 13.93 -4.89 5.84
CA PHE A 123 15.33 -4.57 6.13
C PHE A 123 16.10 -4.01 4.92
N TYR A 124 15.36 -3.42 3.95
CA TYR A 124 15.90 -2.99 2.65
C TYR A 124 16.57 -4.13 1.87
N SER A 125 16.26 -5.39 2.16
CA SER A 125 16.86 -6.57 1.56
C SER A 125 15.90 -7.27 0.60
N TYR A 126 16.46 -7.76 -0.51
CA TYR A 126 15.76 -8.67 -1.41
C TYR A 126 15.57 -10.09 -0.83
N ASP A 127 16.07 -10.37 0.38
CA ASP A 127 15.72 -11.59 1.09
C ASP A 127 14.26 -11.63 1.51
N ASN A 128 13.65 -10.45 1.66
CA ASN A 128 12.27 -10.28 2.13
C ASN A 128 11.29 -9.83 1.05
N ILE A 129 11.76 -9.62 -0.18
CA ILE A 129 10.94 -9.23 -1.32
C ILE A 129 11.51 -9.85 -2.60
N ASN A 130 10.66 -10.24 -3.55
CA ASN A 130 11.14 -10.84 -4.80
C ASN A 130 11.90 -9.80 -5.64
N LYS A 131 13.19 -10.07 -5.90
CA LYS A 131 14.04 -9.20 -6.73
C LYS A 131 13.53 -9.04 -8.16
N LYS A 132 12.76 -10.00 -8.67
CA LYS A 132 12.20 -9.99 -10.03
C LYS A 132 10.77 -9.45 -10.09
N ALA A 133 10.16 -9.13 -8.94
CA ALA A 133 8.81 -8.62 -8.90
C ALA A 133 8.68 -7.26 -9.59
N LYS A 134 7.61 -7.08 -10.34
CA LYS A 134 7.17 -5.78 -10.84
C LYS A 134 6.45 -5.05 -9.71
N ILE A 135 7.12 -4.11 -9.08
CA ILE A 135 6.57 -3.34 -7.96
C ILE A 135 5.87 -2.10 -8.51
N MET A 136 4.60 -1.93 -8.18
CA MET A 136 3.82 -0.71 -8.37
C MET A 136 3.58 -0.10 -7.00
N GLN A 137 3.71 1.22 -6.88
CA GLN A 137 3.60 1.91 -5.59
C GLN A 137 2.63 3.08 -5.69
N ILE A 138 1.69 3.15 -4.74
CA ILE A 138 0.82 4.30 -4.51
C ILE A 138 1.29 5.00 -3.25
N GLU A 139 1.66 6.27 -3.36
CA GLU A 139 2.20 7.05 -2.25
C GLU A 139 1.81 8.52 -2.41
N ILE A 140 1.35 9.13 -1.32
CA ILE A 140 0.94 10.55 -1.29
C ILE A 140 2.17 11.46 -1.40
N GLU A 141 3.30 11.06 -0.86
CA GLU A 141 4.54 11.82 -0.89
C GLU A 141 5.40 11.40 -2.08
N LYS A 142 5.41 12.21 -3.13
CA LYS A 142 6.08 11.92 -4.41
C LYS A 142 7.54 11.48 -4.26
N LYS A 143 8.31 12.11 -3.34
CA LYS A 143 9.73 11.76 -3.12
C LYS A 143 9.98 10.38 -2.52
N MET A 144 8.92 9.73 -2.04
CA MET A 144 9.01 8.38 -1.47
C MET A 144 8.73 7.27 -2.49
N LEU A 145 8.27 7.63 -3.68
CA LEU A 145 8.08 6.66 -4.77
C LEU A 145 9.43 6.10 -5.22
N GLY A 146 9.55 4.79 -5.21
CA GLY A 146 10.77 4.08 -5.65
C GLY A 146 12.00 4.31 -4.78
N LYS A 147 11.86 4.88 -3.59
CA LYS A 147 13.00 5.26 -2.74
C LYS A 147 13.86 4.08 -2.30
N TYR A 148 13.25 2.96 -2.00
CA TYR A 148 13.96 1.81 -1.43
C TYR A 148 14.06 0.62 -2.39
N PHE A 149 13.09 0.46 -3.27
CA PHE A 149 13.08 -0.59 -4.29
C PHE A 149 12.70 0.01 -5.64
N PRO A 150 13.28 -0.45 -6.74
CA PRO A 150 12.88 -0.04 -8.09
C PRO A 150 11.40 -0.36 -8.32
N ILE A 151 10.67 0.61 -8.88
CA ILE A 151 9.25 0.46 -9.20
C ILE A 151 9.03 0.58 -10.71
N VAL A 152 8.07 -0.19 -11.23
CA VAL A 152 7.68 -0.12 -12.66
C VAL A 152 6.57 0.91 -12.91
N VAL A 153 5.78 1.23 -11.86
CA VAL A 153 4.77 2.30 -11.87
C VAL A 153 4.75 2.99 -10.51
N GLY A 154 4.90 4.30 -10.51
CA GLY A 154 4.69 5.17 -9.34
C GLY A 154 3.41 5.98 -9.51
N ILE A 155 2.50 5.91 -8.54
CA ILE A 155 1.26 6.66 -8.52
C ILE A 155 1.30 7.62 -7.34
N ASN A 156 1.54 8.90 -7.62
CA ASN A 156 1.49 9.94 -6.60
C ASN A 156 0.03 10.35 -6.40
N ALA A 157 -0.61 9.78 -5.39
CA ALA A 157 -2.03 9.96 -5.14
C ALA A 157 -2.42 9.55 -3.72
N ASP A 158 -3.62 9.94 -3.30
CA ASP A 158 -4.30 9.35 -2.14
C ASP A 158 -4.48 7.84 -2.36
N ALA A 159 -4.12 7.06 -1.34
CA ALA A 159 -4.07 5.61 -1.42
C ALA A 159 -5.42 5.00 -1.81
N ALA A 160 -6.51 5.43 -1.20
CA ALA A 160 -7.84 4.89 -1.47
C ALA A 160 -8.38 5.36 -2.83
N THR A 161 -8.13 6.61 -3.19
CA THR A 161 -8.57 7.19 -4.47
C THR A 161 -7.91 6.47 -5.65
N ALA A 162 -6.59 6.27 -5.61
CA ALA A 162 -5.89 5.55 -6.66
C ALA A 162 -6.29 4.06 -6.71
N THR A 163 -6.49 3.43 -5.55
CA THR A 163 -6.98 2.03 -5.50
C THR A 163 -8.35 1.90 -6.16
N LYS A 164 -9.27 2.82 -5.89
CA LYS A 164 -10.58 2.87 -6.55
C LYS A 164 -10.47 3.09 -8.05
N GLN A 165 -9.52 3.93 -8.52
CA GLN A 165 -9.28 4.13 -9.94
C GLN A 165 -8.80 2.83 -10.61
N ILE A 166 -7.84 2.10 -10.00
CA ILE A 166 -7.36 0.80 -10.51
C ILE A 166 -8.50 -0.22 -10.54
N HIS A 167 -9.28 -0.33 -9.47
CA HIS A 167 -10.43 -1.22 -9.41
C HIS A 167 -11.42 -0.96 -10.55
N ASN A 168 -11.76 0.31 -10.80
CA ASN A 168 -12.69 0.68 -11.86
C ASN A 168 -12.11 0.40 -13.26
N GLU A 169 -10.82 0.62 -13.44
CA GLU A 169 -10.14 0.35 -14.71
C GLU A 169 -10.12 -1.16 -15.01
N LEU A 170 -9.82 -2.00 -14.02
CA LEU A 170 -9.86 -3.46 -14.17
C LEU A 170 -11.26 -3.96 -14.52
N LYS A 171 -12.31 -3.40 -13.91
CA LYS A 171 -13.70 -3.74 -14.29
C LYS A 171 -14.01 -3.41 -15.75
N LYS A 172 -13.51 -2.28 -16.28
CA LYS A 172 -13.70 -1.92 -17.69
C LYS A 172 -12.99 -2.89 -18.63
N GLN A 173 -11.81 -3.39 -18.24
CA GLN A 173 -11.01 -4.30 -19.07
C GLN A 173 -11.54 -5.74 -19.07
N LYS A 174 -12.67 -6.05 -18.39
CA LYS A 174 -13.24 -7.40 -18.24
C LYS A 174 -12.13 -8.37 -17.83
N ILE A 175 -11.91 -8.49 -16.55
CA ILE A 175 -10.92 -9.42 -15.99
C ILE A 175 -11.16 -10.79 -16.61
N LYS A 176 -10.14 -11.33 -17.27
CA LYS A 176 -10.14 -12.69 -17.82
C LYS A 176 -9.93 -13.68 -16.71
#